data_a3af99a4daca2de89e75267ae816a6f9
#
_entry.id   a3af99a4daca2de89e75267ae816a6f9
#
_cell.length_a   1.000
_cell.length_b   1.000
_cell.length_c   1.000
_cell.angle_alpha   90.00
_cell.angle_beta   90.00
_cell.angle_gamma   90.00
#
_symmetry.space_group_name_H-M   'P 1'
#
loop_
_entity.id
_entity.type
_entity.pdbx_description
1 polymer ?
#
loop_
_entity_poly.entity_id
_entity_poly.type
_entity_poly.pdbx_seq_one_letter_code
_entity_poly.pdbx_strand_id
1 'polypeptide(L)'
;MELPESVKVIARAGAGVNNIPIKDCAEKGVVVFNTPGANANGVKELVLAGMLLASRDIVGGIEWVESQKENPDVGKQAEKQKKQFAGCEISGKKLGIIGLGAIGQLVANAATHLGMDVYGYDPYISVDAAWNLSRSIHHIQSVEDIYRDCDYITIHVPLLESTKKMINKEAIAMMKDGVVLLNFARDLLVDEDALVEALKEGKVKKYVTDFANPVVAGAPGTLVTPHLGASTEESEDNCAVMAVKQLRDYMENGNIRNSVNFPACDMGRCTAEGRIAINHRNIVNMLSQFTKVLGDAKVNIADLTNKGKENYAYTLIDLESPATEEIVKALEEIDGVLKVLSLIHISEPTRLDVIS
;
A
#
# COMPACT_ATOMS: atom_id res chain seq x y z
N MET A 1 3.60 23.84 -2.85
CA MET A 1 2.97 23.98 -1.52
C MET A 1 4.00 24.56 -0.58
N GLU A 2 3.81 25.78 -0.07
CA GLU A 2 4.68 26.33 0.96
C GLU A 2 4.26 25.79 2.33
N LEU A 3 5.20 25.12 3.01
CA LEU A 3 4.95 24.57 4.34
C LEU A 3 5.31 25.62 5.39
N PRO A 4 4.40 25.99 6.31
CA PRO A 4 4.73 26.84 7.46
C PRO A 4 5.83 26.20 8.31
N GLU A 5 6.68 27.01 8.94
CA GLU A 5 7.77 26.53 9.82
C GLU A 5 7.25 25.76 11.04
N SER A 6 6.03 26.04 11.48
CA SER A 6 5.38 25.35 12.59
C SER A 6 5.01 23.90 12.32
N VAL A 7 4.99 23.47 11.04
CA VAL A 7 4.66 22.09 10.67
C VAL A 7 5.80 21.15 11.09
N LYS A 8 5.48 20.17 11.91
CA LYS A 8 6.41 19.14 12.40
C LYS A 8 6.26 17.82 11.66
N VAL A 9 5.03 17.51 11.25
CA VAL A 9 4.67 16.20 10.68
C VAL A 9 3.45 16.33 9.78
N ILE A 10 3.38 15.49 8.76
CA ILE A 10 2.24 15.36 7.85
C ILE A 10 1.83 13.90 7.83
N ALA A 11 0.54 13.60 7.92
CA ALA A 11 0.00 12.28 7.64
C ALA A 11 -1.09 12.36 6.59
N ARG A 12 -0.96 11.51 5.57
CA ARG A 12 -1.98 11.35 4.55
C ARG A 12 -2.81 10.10 4.84
N ALA A 13 -4.12 10.27 4.98
CA ALA A 13 -5.06 9.15 5.03
C ALA A 13 -5.15 8.53 3.63
N GLY A 14 -4.40 7.46 3.38
CA GLY A 14 -4.26 6.76 2.11
C GLY A 14 -2.82 6.37 1.78
N ALA A 15 -2.63 5.49 0.81
CA ALA A 15 -1.31 4.96 0.45
C ALA A 15 -0.50 5.89 -0.48
N GLY A 16 -1.15 6.57 -1.44
CA GLY A 16 -0.48 7.44 -2.42
C GLY A 16 -0.07 8.78 -1.81
N VAL A 17 1.05 9.37 -2.26
CA VAL A 17 1.60 10.64 -1.72
C VAL A 17 1.98 11.63 -2.83
N ASN A 18 1.45 11.46 -4.03
CA ASN A 18 1.83 12.24 -5.22
C ASN A 18 1.57 13.75 -5.09
N ASN A 19 0.68 14.16 -4.19
CA ASN A 19 0.33 15.55 -3.92
C ASN A 19 1.15 16.20 -2.80
N ILE A 20 2.14 15.49 -2.23
CA ILE A 20 2.99 15.99 -1.13
C ILE A 20 4.42 16.17 -1.66
N PRO A 21 5.05 17.34 -1.46
CA PRO A 21 6.42 17.59 -1.87
C PRO A 21 7.40 16.91 -0.90
N ILE A 22 7.60 15.60 -1.07
CA ILE A 22 8.33 14.72 -0.14
C ILE A 22 9.75 15.21 0.13
N LYS A 23 10.50 15.66 -0.93
CA LYS A 23 11.87 16.15 -0.80
C LYS A 23 11.93 17.43 0.03
N ASP A 24 11.05 18.38 -0.25
CA ASP A 24 11.00 19.66 0.48
C ASP A 24 10.62 19.43 1.96
N CYS A 25 9.72 18.48 2.22
CA CYS A 25 9.39 18.05 3.58
C CYS A 25 10.64 17.49 4.30
N ALA A 26 11.38 16.61 3.63
CA ALA A 26 12.58 16.01 4.21
C ALA A 26 13.65 17.06 4.54
N GLU A 27 13.92 18.02 3.62
CA GLU A 27 14.88 19.12 3.84
C GLU A 27 14.49 20.04 5.00
N LYS A 28 13.22 20.16 5.32
CA LYS A 28 12.70 20.90 6.48
C LYS A 28 12.57 20.05 7.76
N GLY A 29 13.02 18.80 7.72
CA GLY A 29 12.88 17.86 8.85
C GLY A 29 11.43 17.52 9.18
N VAL A 30 10.50 17.66 8.22
CA VAL A 30 9.09 17.31 8.38
C VAL A 30 8.89 15.86 7.98
N VAL A 31 8.45 15.02 8.93
CA VAL A 31 8.16 13.61 8.67
C VAL A 31 6.83 13.50 7.94
N VAL A 32 6.78 12.70 6.88
CA VAL A 32 5.56 12.44 6.12
C VAL A 32 5.17 10.98 6.26
N PHE A 33 3.99 10.74 6.81
CA PHE A 33 3.37 9.43 6.93
C PHE A 33 2.35 9.21 5.83
N ASN A 34 2.17 7.96 5.44
CA ASN A 34 1.00 7.47 4.72
C ASN A 34 0.38 6.28 5.49
N THR A 35 -0.71 5.71 4.99
CA THR A 35 -1.43 4.63 5.65
C THR A 35 -1.49 3.36 4.79
N PRO A 36 -0.33 2.72 4.53
CA PRO A 36 -0.28 1.53 3.70
C PRO A 36 -1.05 0.38 4.35
N GLY A 37 -1.91 -0.27 3.58
CA GLY A 37 -2.69 -1.42 4.03
C GLY A 37 -3.96 -1.10 4.82
N ALA A 38 -4.21 0.15 5.22
CA ALA A 38 -5.43 0.51 5.94
C ALA A 38 -6.71 0.26 5.11
N ASN A 39 -6.61 0.41 3.79
CA ASN A 39 -7.68 0.17 2.82
C ASN A 39 -7.59 -1.21 2.14
N ALA A 40 -6.73 -2.10 2.60
CA ALA A 40 -6.45 -3.37 1.92
C ALA A 40 -7.69 -4.26 1.79
N ASN A 41 -8.60 -4.21 2.76
CA ASN A 41 -9.84 -4.99 2.71
C ASN A 41 -10.78 -4.52 1.59
N GLY A 42 -10.98 -3.22 1.42
CA GLY A 42 -11.80 -2.67 0.33
C GLY A 42 -11.25 -3.08 -1.04
N VAL A 43 -9.93 -2.96 -1.24
CA VAL A 43 -9.29 -3.41 -2.49
C VAL A 43 -9.47 -4.91 -2.69
N LYS A 44 -9.28 -5.75 -1.65
CA LYS A 44 -9.52 -7.20 -1.74
C LYS A 44 -10.94 -7.50 -2.23
N GLU A 45 -11.95 -6.83 -1.69
CA GLU A 45 -13.35 -7.04 -2.08
C GLU A 45 -13.61 -6.66 -3.54
N LEU A 46 -13.02 -5.56 -4.02
CA LEU A 46 -13.11 -5.20 -5.42
C LEU A 46 -12.39 -6.19 -6.34
N VAL A 47 -11.25 -6.75 -5.93
CA VAL A 47 -10.58 -7.84 -6.67
C VAL A 47 -11.48 -9.07 -6.79
N LEU A 48 -12.13 -9.48 -5.69
CA LEU A 48 -13.05 -10.62 -5.71
C LEU A 48 -14.26 -10.35 -6.62
N ALA A 49 -14.84 -9.16 -6.53
CA ALA A 49 -15.91 -8.74 -7.43
C ALA A 49 -15.45 -8.78 -8.89
N GLY A 50 -14.27 -8.24 -9.20
CA GLY A 50 -13.66 -8.25 -10.51
C GLY A 50 -13.46 -9.67 -11.07
N MET A 51 -12.99 -10.62 -10.23
CA MET A 51 -12.86 -12.02 -10.62
C MET A 51 -14.20 -12.63 -11.00
N LEU A 52 -15.25 -12.40 -10.22
CA LEU A 52 -16.60 -12.94 -10.48
C LEU A 52 -17.23 -12.32 -11.73
N LEU A 53 -17.06 -11.00 -11.93
CA LEU A 53 -17.52 -10.29 -13.14
C LEU A 53 -16.77 -10.75 -14.40
N ALA A 54 -15.47 -11.05 -14.29
CA ALA A 54 -14.70 -11.58 -15.40
C ALA A 54 -15.07 -13.03 -15.75
N SER A 55 -15.55 -13.80 -14.78
CA SER A 55 -15.93 -15.20 -14.95
C SER A 55 -17.29 -15.38 -15.63
N ARG A 56 -18.22 -14.44 -15.42
CA ARG A 56 -19.58 -14.41 -15.97
C ARG A 56 -19.86 -13.04 -16.55
N ASP A 57 -20.60 -12.98 -17.65
CA ASP A 57 -21.03 -11.71 -18.23
C ASP A 57 -22.27 -11.15 -17.50
N ILE A 58 -22.07 -10.83 -16.20
CA ILE A 58 -23.15 -10.30 -15.34
C ILE A 58 -23.57 -8.91 -15.82
N VAL A 59 -22.60 -8.06 -16.17
CA VAL A 59 -22.85 -6.68 -16.63
C VAL A 59 -23.67 -6.71 -17.93
N GLY A 60 -23.21 -7.45 -18.94
CA GLY A 60 -23.95 -7.59 -20.20
C GLY A 60 -25.35 -8.18 -19.99
N GLY A 61 -25.50 -9.13 -19.04
CA GLY A 61 -26.80 -9.68 -18.67
C GLY A 61 -27.74 -8.64 -18.07
N ILE A 62 -27.23 -7.76 -17.19
CA ILE A 62 -28.01 -6.65 -16.60
C ILE A 62 -28.44 -5.66 -17.69
N GLU A 63 -27.49 -5.17 -18.50
CA GLU A 63 -27.73 -4.23 -19.59
C GLU A 63 -28.77 -4.79 -20.58
N TRP A 64 -28.67 -6.08 -20.89
CA TRP A 64 -29.64 -6.72 -21.76
C TRP A 64 -31.05 -6.70 -21.14
N VAL A 65 -31.21 -7.06 -19.86
CA VAL A 65 -32.52 -7.02 -19.17
C VAL A 65 -33.07 -5.60 -19.17
N GLU A 66 -32.25 -4.59 -18.85
CA GLU A 66 -32.64 -3.19 -18.85
C GLU A 66 -33.10 -2.73 -20.25
N SER A 67 -32.44 -3.20 -21.32
CA SER A 67 -32.84 -2.89 -22.70
C SER A 67 -34.22 -3.47 -23.06
N GLN A 68 -34.70 -4.48 -22.34
CA GLN A 68 -35.99 -5.14 -22.53
C GLN A 68 -37.12 -4.62 -21.62
N LYS A 69 -36.95 -3.49 -20.95
CA LYS A 69 -37.89 -2.98 -19.94
C LYS A 69 -39.36 -2.80 -20.45
N GLU A 70 -39.53 -2.52 -21.71
CA GLU A 70 -40.85 -2.36 -22.34
C GLU A 70 -41.44 -3.66 -22.92
N ASN A 71 -40.68 -4.77 -22.84
CA ASN A 71 -41.09 -6.03 -23.43
C ASN A 71 -41.87 -6.90 -22.41
N PRO A 72 -43.20 -7.11 -22.60
CA PRO A 72 -44.04 -7.89 -21.70
C PRO A 72 -43.61 -9.36 -21.60
N ASP A 73 -42.90 -9.89 -22.61
CA ASP A 73 -42.40 -11.27 -22.66
C ASP A 73 -40.93 -11.39 -22.20
N VAL A 74 -40.36 -10.42 -21.52
CA VAL A 74 -38.93 -10.40 -21.10
C VAL A 74 -38.54 -11.68 -20.38
N GLY A 75 -39.36 -12.24 -19.51
CA GLY A 75 -39.05 -13.49 -18.80
C GLY A 75 -38.87 -14.69 -19.74
N LYS A 76 -39.71 -14.82 -20.78
CA LYS A 76 -39.58 -15.88 -21.78
C LYS A 76 -38.34 -15.66 -22.69
N GLN A 77 -38.05 -14.40 -23.01
CA GLN A 77 -36.86 -14.04 -23.80
C GLN A 77 -35.57 -14.28 -23.00
N ALA A 78 -35.56 -13.98 -21.71
CA ALA A 78 -34.41 -14.24 -20.83
C ALA A 78 -34.03 -15.72 -20.83
N GLU A 79 -34.99 -16.66 -20.74
CA GLU A 79 -34.73 -18.07 -20.79
C GLU A 79 -34.09 -18.53 -22.13
N LYS A 80 -34.44 -17.88 -23.24
CA LYS A 80 -33.86 -18.17 -24.55
C LYS A 80 -32.46 -17.57 -24.71
N GLN A 81 -32.25 -16.40 -24.16
CA GLN A 81 -31.02 -15.61 -24.36
C GLN A 81 -29.94 -15.84 -23.29
N LYS A 82 -30.27 -16.41 -22.15
CA LYS A 82 -29.32 -16.58 -20.99
C LYS A 82 -28.00 -17.26 -21.36
N LYS A 83 -28.00 -18.10 -22.41
CA LYS A 83 -26.77 -18.79 -22.86
C LYS A 83 -25.67 -17.86 -23.36
N GLN A 84 -26.00 -16.67 -23.87
CA GLN A 84 -25.01 -15.71 -24.36
C GLN A 84 -24.22 -15.06 -23.21
N PHE A 85 -24.77 -15.05 -21.99
CA PHE A 85 -24.14 -14.52 -20.79
C PHE A 85 -23.49 -15.61 -19.94
N ALA A 86 -23.48 -16.87 -20.42
CA ALA A 86 -22.92 -17.98 -19.69
C ALA A 86 -21.40 -17.80 -19.51
N GLY A 87 -20.91 -18.19 -18.35
CA GLY A 87 -19.49 -18.14 -18.04
C GLY A 87 -18.96 -19.43 -17.43
N CYS A 88 -17.97 -19.31 -16.56
CA CYS A 88 -17.38 -20.42 -15.84
C CYS A 88 -17.40 -20.17 -14.33
N GLU A 89 -17.24 -21.23 -13.56
CA GLU A 89 -17.02 -21.16 -12.11
C GLU A 89 -15.53 -20.90 -11.82
N ILE A 90 -15.26 -20.21 -10.71
CA ILE A 90 -13.89 -19.96 -10.23
C ILE A 90 -13.37 -21.11 -9.37
N SER A 91 -14.26 -21.92 -8.78
CA SER A 91 -13.89 -23.07 -7.98
C SER A 91 -13.06 -24.08 -8.78
N GLY A 92 -11.94 -24.53 -8.18
CA GLY A 92 -10.98 -25.43 -8.83
C GLY A 92 -10.09 -24.78 -9.89
N LYS A 93 -10.23 -23.46 -10.13
CA LYS A 93 -9.34 -22.71 -11.03
C LYS A 93 -8.09 -22.26 -10.28
N LYS A 94 -6.99 -22.13 -11.01
CA LYS A 94 -5.71 -21.65 -10.46
C LYS A 94 -5.65 -20.13 -10.49
N LEU A 95 -5.43 -19.54 -9.31
CA LEU A 95 -5.19 -18.10 -9.15
C LEU A 95 -3.72 -17.85 -8.85
N GLY A 96 -3.04 -17.13 -9.73
CA GLY A 96 -1.71 -16.59 -9.48
C GLY A 96 -1.77 -15.20 -8.86
N ILE A 97 -1.04 -15.01 -7.77
CA ILE A 97 -0.95 -13.73 -7.06
C ILE A 97 0.49 -13.25 -7.10
N ILE A 98 0.72 -12.11 -7.72
CA ILE A 98 2.03 -11.47 -7.82
C ILE A 98 2.08 -10.33 -6.81
N GLY A 99 2.85 -10.53 -5.73
CA GLY A 99 2.91 -9.65 -4.56
C GLY A 99 1.96 -10.10 -3.44
N LEU A 100 2.55 -10.51 -2.30
CA LEU A 100 1.85 -11.01 -1.10
C LEU A 100 1.93 -10.00 0.06
N GLY A 101 1.94 -8.71 -0.27
CA GLY A 101 1.82 -7.61 0.70
C GLY A 101 0.42 -7.55 1.34
N ALA A 102 0.07 -6.39 1.91
CA ALA A 102 -1.19 -6.20 2.66
C ALA A 102 -2.45 -6.60 1.90
N ILE A 103 -2.51 -6.35 0.59
CA ILE A 103 -3.67 -6.71 -0.25
C ILE A 103 -3.57 -8.16 -0.72
N GLY A 104 -2.41 -8.55 -1.30
CA GLY A 104 -2.25 -9.87 -1.91
C GLY A 104 -2.49 -11.02 -0.94
N GLN A 105 -2.04 -10.92 0.33
CA GLN A 105 -2.32 -11.92 1.36
C GLN A 105 -3.83 -12.06 1.67
N LEU A 106 -4.57 -10.94 1.70
CA LEU A 106 -6.01 -10.98 1.94
C LEU A 106 -6.76 -11.62 0.77
N VAL A 107 -6.37 -11.28 -0.48
CA VAL A 107 -6.91 -11.89 -1.70
C VAL A 107 -6.61 -13.40 -1.73
N ALA A 108 -5.35 -13.79 -1.41
CA ALA A 108 -4.93 -15.18 -1.38
C ALA A 108 -5.77 -16.02 -0.42
N ASN A 109 -5.92 -15.54 0.82
CA ASN A 109 -6.73 -16.23 1.82
C ASN A 109 -8.22 -16.29 1.42
N ALA A 110 -8.79 -15.20 0.90
CA ALA A 110 -10.19 -15.18 0.46
C ALA A 110 -10.43 -16.13 -0.72
N ALA A 111 -9.53 -16.18 -1.71
CA ALA A 111 -9.65 -17.03 -2.88
C ALA A 111 -9.60 -18.53 -2.52
N THR A 112 -8.80 -18.92 -1.52
CA THR A 112 -8.80 -20.32 -1.02
C THR A 112 -10.17 -20.71 -0.43
N HIS A 113 -10.84 -19.79 0.27
CA HIS A 113 -12.20 -20.03 0.79
C HIS A 113 -13.28 -20.09 -0.31
N LEU A 114 -13.01 -19.48 -1.48
CA LEU A 114 -13.87 -19.62 -2.66
C LEU A 114 -13.57 -20.87 -3.48
N GLY A 115 -12.69 -21.75 -3.00
CA GLY A 115 -12.36 -23.02 -3.64
C GLY A 115 -11.39 -22.91 -4.79
N MET A 116 -10.65 -21.83 -4.93
CA MET A 116 -9.57 -21.69 -5.90
C MET A 116 -8.28 -22.38 -5.41
N ASP A 117 -7.47 -22.84 -6.35
CA ASP A 117 -6.11 -23.32 -6.12
C ASP A 117 -5.16 -22.12 -6.25
N VAL A 118 -4.54 -21.67 -5.15
CA VAL A 118 -3.87 -20.37 -5.06
C VAL A 118 -2.34 -20.51 -5.07
N TYR A 119 -1.71 -19.78 -5.97
CA TYR A 119 -0.26 -19.73 -6.21
C TYR A 119 0.24 -18.32 -5.94
N GLY A 120 1.15 -18.15 -4.98
CA GLY A 120 1.66 -16.86 -4.56
C GLY A 120 3.14 -16.68 -4.88
N TYR A 121 3.49 -15.56 -5.50
CA TYR A 121 4.86 -15.13 -5.77
C TYR A 121 5.14 -13.79 -5.13
N ASP A 122 6.12 -13.74 -4.22
CA ASP A 122 6.68 -12.50 -3.66
C ASP A 122 8.10 -12.77 -3.15
N PRO A 123 9.15 -12.28 -3.85
CA PRO A 123 10.54 -12.48 -3.43
C PRO A 123 10.94 -11.64 -2.21
N TYR A 124 10.09 -10.71 -1.77
CA TYR A 124 10.35 -9.78 -0.66
C TYR A 124 9.35 -9.95 0.49
N ILE A 125 8.64 -11.09 0.53
CA ILE A 125 7.61 -11.32 1.55
C ILE A 125 8.20 -11.16 2.97
N SER A 126 7.51 -10.37 3.81
CA SER A 126 7.90 -10.28 5.22
C SER A 126 7.50 -11.53 5.99
N VAL A 127 8.21 -11.80 7.09
CA VAL A 127 7.88 -12.91 7.99
C VAL A 127 6.44 -12.80 8.49
N ASP A 128 6.01 -11.60 8.89
CA ASP A 128 4.64 -11.36 9.38
C ASP A 128 3.59 -11.64 8.29
N ALA A 129 3.84 -11.22 7.05
CA ALA A 129 2.95 -11.52 5.93
C ALA A 129 2.86 -13.02 5.67
N ALA A 130 3.99 -13.74 5.72
CA ALA A 130 4.02 -15.18 5.53
C ALA A 130 3.24 -15.94 6.63
N TRP A 131 3.30 -15.48 7.89
CA TRP A 131 2.51 -16.06 8.98
C TRP A 131 1.00 -15.88 8.83
N ASN A 132 0.57 -14.88 8.09
CA ASN A 132 -0.85 -14.61 7.84
C ASN A 132 -1.43 -15.37 6.64
N LEU A 133 -0.61 -16.08 5.87
CA LEU A 133 -1.05 -16.87 4.73
C LEU A 133 -1.59 -18.23 5.15
N SER A 134 -2.67 -18.66 4.48
CA SER A 134 -3.18 -20.04 4.59
C SER A 134 -2.10 -21.04 4.14
N ARG A 135 -2.00 -22.17 4.83
CA ARG A 135 -1.08 -23.27 4.49
C ARG A 135 -1.39 -23.95 3.17
N SER A 136 -2.58 -23.74 2.62
CA SER A 136 -2.99 -24.27 1.32
C SER A 136 -2.50 -23.45 0.13
N ILE A 137 -1.87 -22.30 0.37
CA ILE A 137 -1.32 -21.45 -0.69
C ILE A 137 0.04 -21.98 -1.13
N HIS A 138 0.20 -22.24 -2.43
CA HIS A 138 1.45 -22.71 -3.00
C HIS A 138 2.43 -21.56 -3.16
N HIS A 139 3.59 -21.67 -2.52
CA HIS A 139 4.68 -20.71 -2.69
C HIS A 139 5.42 -20.97 -4.01
N ILE A 140 5.49 -19.94 -4.87
CA ILE A 140 6.14 -19.99 -6.18
C ILE A 140 7.43 -19.16 -6.16
N GLN A 141 8.51 -19.73 -6.70
CA GLN A 141 9.82 -19.09 -6.72
C GLN A 141 10.10 -18.29 -7.99
N SER A 142 9.37 -18.58 -9.09
CA SER A 142 9.50 -17.89 -10.37
C SER A 142 8.15 -17.34 -10.81
N VAL A 143 8.11 -16.07 -11.19
CA VAL A 143 6.88 -15.45 -11.70
C VAL A 143 6.40 -16.08 -13.01
N GLU A 144 7.32 -16.66 -13.79
CA GLU A 144 7.02 -17.36 -15.05
C GLU A 144 6.15 -18.60 -14.81
N ASP A 145 6.24 -19.25 -13.64
CA ASP A 145 5.37 -20.37 -13.29
C ASP A 145 3.93 -19.88 -13.05
N ILE A 146 3.76 -18.68 -12.44
CA ILE A 146 2.44 -18.02 -12.38
C ILE A 146 1.88 -17.80 -13.79
N TYR A 147 2.69 -17.27 -14.72
CA TYR A 147 2.23 -17.03 -16.09
C TYR A 147 1.81 -18.32 -16.78
N ARG A 148 2.61 -19.38 -16.71
CA ARG A 148 2.33 -20.64 -17.41
C ARG A 148 1.13 -21.42 -16.86
N ASP A 149 0.93 -21.39 -15.54
CA ASP A 149 0.07 -22.36 -14.87
C ASP A 149 -1.27 -21.83 -14.41
N CYS A 150 -1.44 -20.50 -14.30
CA CYS A 150 -2.63 -19.92 -13.69
C CYS A 150 -3.70 -19.55 -14.73
N ASP A 151 -4.97 -19.72 -14.35
CA ASP A 151 -6.14 -19.36 -15.15
C ASP A 151 -6.54 -17.89 -14.89
N TYR A 152 -6.24 -17.41 -13.69
CA TYR A 152 -6.41 -16.03 -13.23
C TYR A 152 -5.09 -15.52 -12.67
N ILE A 153 -4.74 -14.28 -12.98
CA ILE A 153 -3.53 -13.64 -12.44
C ILE A 153 -3.92 -12.26 -11.89
N THR A 154 -3.57 -11.98 -10.65
CA THR A 154 -3.80 -10.69 -10.00
C THR A 154 -2.49 -10.09 -9.49
N ILE A 155 -2.35 -8.77 -9.66
CA ILE A 155 -1.10 -8.06 -9.43
C ILE A 155 -1.25 -7.12 -8.25
N HIS A 156 -0.34 -7.24 -7.26
CA HIS A 156 -0.35 -6.45 -6.02
C HIS A 156 1.05 -5.96 -5.63
N VAL A 157 1.86 -5.59 -6.61
CA VAL A 157 3.21 -5.04 -6.41
C VAL A 157 3.23 -3.52 -6.56
N PRO A 158 4.18 -2.82 -5.92
CA PRO A 158 4.39 -1.39 -6.17
C PRO A 158 4.92 -1.14 -7.59
N LEU A 159 4.65 0.05 -8.11
CA LEU A 159 5.26 0.51 -9.35
C LEU A 159 6.69 1.00 -9.07
N LEU A 160 7.66 0.24 -9.57
CA LEU A 160 9.09 0.53 -9.54
C LEU A 160 9.65 0.41 -10.96
N GLU A 161 10.87 0.87 -11.21
CA GLU A 161 11.50 0.66 -12.52
C GLU A 161 11.61 -0.84 -12.90
N SER A 162 11.79 -1.71 -11.90
CA SER A 162 11.86 -3.17 -12.09
C SER A 162 10.51 -3.85 -12.33
N THR A 163 9.39 -3.22 -11.93
CA THR A 163 8.04 -3.77 -12.10
C THR A 163 7.24 -3.07 -13.20
N LYS A 164 7.74 -1.96 -13.71
CA LYS A 164 7.13 -1.22 -14.81
C LYS A 164 7.02 -2.11 -16.04
N LYS A 165 5.81 -2.20 -16.60
CA LYS A 165 5.48 -3.08 -17.74
C LYS A 165 5.93 -4.53 -17.54
N MET A 166 5.85 -5.04 -16.32
CA MET A 166 6.19 -6.45 -16.05
C MET A 166 5.25 -7.42 -16.76
N ILE A 167 4.02 -7.01 -17.03
CA ILE A 167 3.08 -7.73 -17.90
C ILE A 167 3.25 -7.12 -19.30
N ASN A 168 4.27 -7.56 -19.98
CA ASN A 168 4.60 -7.19 -21.36
C ASN A 168 4.18 -8.30 -22.35
N LYS A 169 4.49 -8.11 -23.61
CA LYS A 169 4.17 -9.07 -24.70
C LYS A 169 4.76 -10.45 -24.43
N GLU A 170 5.98 -10.53 -23.93
CA GLU A 170 6.69 -11.77 -23.60
C GLU A 170 6.01 -12.50 -22.45
N ALA A 171 5.66 -11.78 -21.38
CA ALA A 171 4.92 -12.33 -20.24
C ALA A 171 3.54 -12.87 -20.69
N ILE A 172 2.81 -12.09 -21.48
CA ILE A 172 1.49 -12.50 -22.01
C ILE A 172 1.62 -13.74 -22.90
N ALA A 173 2.66 -13.84 -23.72
CA ALA A 173 2.88 -15.00 -24.58
C ALA A 173 3.08 -16.29 -23.78
N MET A 174 3.67 -16.22 -22.57
CA MET A 174 3.84 -17.37 -21.69
C MET A 174 2.55 -17.82 -21.00
N MET A 175 1.54 -16.95 -20.90
CA MET A 175 0.30 -17.24 -20.17
C MET A 175 -0.55 -18.29 -20.90
N LYS A 176 -1.51 -18.86 -20.17
CA LYS A 176 -2.52 -19.74 -20.77
C LYS A 176 -3.42 -18.96 -21.74
N ASP A 177 -3.88 -19.64 -22.79
CA ASP A 177 -4.91 -19.09 -23.66
C ASP A 177 -6.21 -18.90 -22.86
N GLY A 178 -6.81 -17.73 -22.97
CA GLY A 178 -8.01 -17.36 -22.24
C GLY A 178 -7.78 -17.01 -20.76
N VAL A 179 -6.56 -16.64 -20.38
CA VAL A 179 -6.25 -16.15 -19.02
C VAL A 179 -7.06 -14.89 -18.68
N VAL A 180 -7.40 -14.74 -17.40
CA VAL A 180 -8.00 -13.51 -16.84
C VAL A 180 -6.94 -12.75 -16.07
N LEU A 181 -6.73 -11.48 -16.41
CA LEU A 181 -5.80 -10.59 -15.74
C LEU A 181 -6.56 -9.58 -14.89
N LEU A 182 -6.08 -9.36 -13.64
CA LEU A 182 -6.63 -8.37 -12.73
C LEU A 182 -5.50 -7.43 -12.24
N ASN A 183 -5.72 -6.12 -12.38
CA ASN A 183 -4.76 -5.12 -11.95
C ASN A 183 -5.45 -4.02 -11.14
N PHE A 184 -5.35 -4.11 -9.82
CA PHE A 184 -5.82 -3.11 -8.87
C PHE A 184 -4.65 -2.44 -8.14
N ALA A 185 -3.42 -2.57 -8.67
CA ALA A 185 -2.23 -2.00 -8.06
C ALA A 185 -1.80 -0.67 -8.70
N ARG A 186 -1.35 -0.69 -9.96
CA ARG A 186 -0.97 0.52 -10.75
C ARG A 186 -1.10 0.23 -12.24
N ASP A 187 -1.50 1.23 -13.02
CA ASP A 187 -1.67 1.15 -14.49
C ASP A 187 -0.39 0.70 -15.22
N LEU A 188 0.72 1.38 -14.95
CA LEU A 188 2.01 1.17 -15.64
C LEU A 188 2.68 -0.21 -15.37
N LEU A 189 2.08 -1.07 -14.56
CA LEU A 189 2.56 -2.46 -14.37
C LEU A 189 2.28 -3.33 -15.60
N VAL A 190 1.31 -2.94 -16.44
CA VAL A 190 0.90 -3.65 -17.64
C VAL A 190 1.30 -2.85 -18.88
N ASP A 191 1.79 -3.53 -19.90
CA ASP A 191 1.89 -2.95 -21.23
C ASP A 191 0.52 -3.04 -21.92
N GLU A 192 -0.24 -1.96 -21.84
CA GLU A 192 -1.64 -1.96 -22.24
C GLU A 192 -1.83 -2.09 -23.75
N ASP A 193 -0.88 -1.64 -24.58
CA ASP A 193 -0.92 -1.85 -26.03
C ASP A 193 -0.80 -3.34 -26.36
N ALA A 194 0.17 -4.03 -25.76
CA ALA A 194 0.33 -5.47 -25.91
C ALA A 194 -0.87 -6.25 -25.35
N LEU A 195 -1.45 -5.77 -24.25
CA LEU A 195 -2.64 -6.35 -23.64
C LEU A 195 -3.87 -6.25 -24.56
N VAL A 196 -4.13 -5.08 -25.14
CA VAL A 196 -5.27 -4.88 -26.05
C VAL A 196 -5.14 -5.75 -27.30
N GLU A 197 -3.93 -5.94 -27.84
CA GLU A 197 -3.66 -6.88 -28.91
C GLU A 197 -4.03 -8.31 -28.48
N ALA A 198 -3.56 -8.75 -27.32
CA ALA A 198 -3.82 -10.08 -26.76
C ALA A 198 -5.31 -10.34 -26.45
N LEU A 199 -6.05 -9.31 -26.05
CA LEU A 199 -7.51 -9.39 -25.86
C LEU A 199 -8.22 -9.63 -27.20
N LYS A 200 -7.81 -8.94 -28.27
CA LYS A 200 -8.37 -9.12 -29.64
C LYS A 200 -8.08 -10.52 -30.20
N GLU A 201 -6.91 -11.07 -29.89
CA GLU A 201 -6.50 -12.42 -30.32
C GLU A 201 -7.12 -13.53 -29.45
N GLY A 202 -7.74 -13.19 -28.30
CA GLY A 202 -8.32 -14.17 -27.37
C GLY A 202 -7.27 -14.86 -26.48
N LYS A 203 -6.01 -14.44 -26.53
CA LYS A 203 -4.96 -14.90 -25.61
C LYS A 203 -5.27 -14.53 -24.18
N VAL A 204 -5.71 -13.29 -23.97
CA VAL A 204 -6.31 -12.80 -22.72
C VAL A 204 -7.83 -12.75 -22.91
N LYS A 205 -8.58 -13.43 -22.05
CA LYS A 205 -10.04 -13.48 -22.11
C LYS A 205 -10.69 -12.21 -21.57
N LYS A 206 -10.20 -11.74 -20.43
CA LYS A 206 -10.69 -10.55 -19.74
C LYS A 206 -9.54 -9.83 -19.04
N TYR A 207 -9.60 -8.52 -19.05
CA TYR A 207 -8.77 -7.65 -18.21
C TYR A 207 -9.64 -6.81 -17.30
N VAL A 208 -9.38 -6.88 -16.00
CA VAL A 208 -10.11 -6.10 -14.99
C VAL A 208 -9.14 -5.15 -14.33
N THR A 209 -9.46 -3.87 -14.35
CA THR A 209 -8.60 -2.84 -13.75
C THR A 209 -9.40 -1.72 -13.11
N ASP A 210 -8.76 -1.04 -12.17
CA ASP A 210 -9.27 0.13 -11.48
C ASP A 210 -8.63 1.45 -12.00
N PHE A 211 -7.88 1.36 -13.11
CA PHE A 211 -7.13 2.48 -13.69
C PHE A 211 -7.67 2.81 -15.08
N ALA A 212 -8.65 3.72 -15.11
CA ALA A 212 -9.25 4.16 -16.36
C ALA A 212 -8.30 5.04 -17.18
N ASN A 213 -8.10 4.68 -18.45
CA ASN A 213 -7.37 5.48 -19.43
C ASN A 213 -7.91 5.21 -20.85
N PRO A 214 -7.55 6.03 -21.85
CA PRO A 214 -8.09 5.88 -23.21
C PRO A 214 -7.78 4.58 -23.93
N VAL A 215 -6.74 3.84 -23.51
CA VAL A 215 -6.31 2.58 -24.16
C VAL A 215 -7.24 1.43 -23.78
N VAL A 216 -7.57 1.33 -22.49
CA VAL A 216 -8.34 0.21 -21.94
C VAL A 216 -9.83 0.52 -21.80
N ALA A 217 -10.22 1.80 -21.71
CA ALA A 217 -11.62 2.18 -21.59
C ALA A 217 -12.40 1.84 -22.85
N GLY A 218 -13.37 0.92 -22.74
CA GLY A 218 -14.18 0.45 -23.86
C GLY A 218 -13.50 -0.53 -24.80
N ALA A 219 -12.27 -0.96 -24.53
CA ALA A 219 -11.62 -2.03 -25.31
C ALA A 219 -12.37 -3.37 -25.09
N PRO A 220 -12.53 -4.20 -26.14
CA PRO A 220 -13.22 -5.48 -26.01
C PRO A 220 -12.55 -6.37 -24.94
N GLY A 221 -13.36 -6.92 -24.04
CA GLY A 221 -12.87 -7.81 -23.01
C GLY A 221 -12.34 -7.10 -21.75
N THR A 222 -12.37 -5.78 -21.68
CA THR A 222 -11.99 -5.01 -20.48
C THR A 222 -13.18 -4.73 -19.55
N LEU A 223 -12.92 -4.74 -18.26
CA LEU A 223 -13.81 -4.24 -17.20
C LEU A 223 -13.01 -3.19 -16.42
N VAL A 224 -13.39 -1.93 -16.56
CA VAL A 224 -12.63 -0.80 -15.99
C VAL A 224 -13.51 -0.06 -15.00
N THR A 225 -13.03 0.10 -13.76
CA THR A 225 -13.69 0.89 -12.71
C THR A 225 -12.94 2.20 -12.47
N PRO A 226 -13.61 3.26 -11.98
CA PRO A 226 -13.00 4.57 -11.80
C PRO A 226 -12.27 4.72 -10.47
N HIS A 227 -11.26 3.88 -10.22
CA HIS A 227 -10.38 3.87 -9.03
C HIS A 227 -11.16 3.69 -7.70
N LEU A 228 -12.02 2.67 -7.66
CA LEU A 228 -12.91 2.38 -6.52
C LEU A 228 -12.28 1.52 -5.42
N GLY A 229 -11.06 0.99 -5.61
CA GLY A 229 -10.44 0.02 -4.71
C GLY A 229 -10.42 0.41 -3.24
N ALA A 230 -10.27 1.70 -2.95
CA ALA A 230 -10.27 2.24 -1.58
C ALA A 230 -11.51 3.09 -1.25
N SER A 231 -12.50 3.16 -2.13
CA SER A 231 -13.66 4.03 -2.00
C SER A 231 -14.79 3.36 -1.22
N THR A 232 -14.55 3.07 0.05
CA THR A 232 -15.55 2.61 1.02
C THR A 232 -15.42 3.42 2.30
N GLU A 233 -16.53 3.59 3.05
CA GLU A 233 -16.55 4.30 4.33
C GLU A 233 -15.50 3.72 5.29
N GLU A 234 -15.44 2.40 5.40
CA GLU A 234 -14.49 1.70 6.28
C GLU A 234 -13.03 1.91 5.85
N SER A 235 -12.76 1.99 4.56
CA SER A 235 -11.40 2.28 4.06
C SER A 235 -10.95 3.68 4.42
N GLU A 236 -11.85 4.67 4.32
CA GLU A 236 -11.58 6.06 4.70
C GLU A 236 -11.36 6.18 6.22
N ASP A 237 -12.25 5.58 7.01
CA ASP A 237 -12.14 5.55 8.47
C ASP A 237 -10.84 4.85 8.94
N ASN A 238 -10.52 3.69 8.37
CA ASN A 238 -9.30 2.97 8.72
C ASN A 238 -8.04 3.78 8.37
N CYS A 239 -8.04 4.49 7.24
CA CYS A 239 -6.95 5.38 6.87
C CYS A 239 -6.83 6.56 7.83
N ALA A 240 -7.95 7.20 8.21
CA ALA A 240 -7.96 8.30 9.15
C ALA A 240 -7.46 7.85 10.55
N VAL A 241 -7.96 6.74 11.06
CA VAL A 241 -7.54 6.16 12.35
C VAL A 241 -6.06 5.82 12.33
N MET A 242 -5.55 5.19 11.27
CA MET A 242 -4.12 4.88 11.16
C MET A 242 -3.26 6.14 11.10
N ALA A 243 -3.67 7.16 10.33
CA ALA A 243 -2.98 8.43 10.23
C ALA A 243 -2.86 9.12 11.61
N VAL A 244 -3.97 9.22 12.35
CA VAL A 244 -3.99 9.81 13.70
C VAL A 244 -3.13 9.02 14.68
N LYS A 245 -3.19 7.68 14.65
CA LYS A 245 -2.34 6.84 15.52
C LYS A 245 -0.85 7.06 15.26
N GLN A 246 -0.45 7.18 14.01
CA GLN A 246 0.95 7.44 13.64
C GLN A 246 1.40 8.85 14.05
N LEU A 247 0.57 9.87 13.81
CA LEU A 247 0.84 11.23 14.28
C LEU A 247 1.02 11.28 15.79
N ARG A 248 0.11 10.64 16.53
CA ARG A 248 0.15 10.57 17.99
C ARG A 248 1.41 9.88 18.48
N ASP A 249 1.74 8.70 17.95
CA ASP A 249 2.93 7.95 18.34
C ASP A 249 4.22 8.72 18.04
N TYR A 250 4.29 9.42 16.90
CA TYR A 250 5.41 10.28 16.58
C TYR A 250 5.52 11.49 17.53
N MET A 251 4.41 12.16 17.82
CA MET A 251 4.42 13.36 18.69
C MET A 251 4.63 13.03 20.16
N GLU A 252 4.16 11.86 20.63
CA GLU A 252 4.30 11.43 22.03
C GLU A 252 5.60 10.64 22.28
N ASN A 253 6.02 9.81 21.32
CA ASN A 253 7.11 8.85 21.52
C ASN A 253 8.25 8.99 20.50
N GLY A 254 8.11 9.79 19.45
CA GLY A 254 9.10 9.92 18.38
C GLY A 254 9.16 8.71 17.42
N ASN A 255 8.27 7.74 17.54
CA ASN A 255 8.33 6.55 16.74
C ASN A 255 7.94 6.81 15.28
N ILE A 256 8.69 6.25 14.34
CA ILE A 256 8.42 6.28 12.90
C ILE A 256 8.20 4.87 12.39
N ARG A 257 6.99 4.55 11.88
CA ARG A 257 6.67 3.23 11.31
C ARG A 257 6.49 3.26 9.80
N ASN A 258 5.62 4.10 9.28
CA ASN A 258 5.26 4.15 7.84
C ASN A 258 5.63 5.50 7.21
N SER A 259 6.79 6.05 7.49
CA SER A 259 7.23 7.28 6.85
C SER A 259 7.75 7.03 5.43
N VAL A 260 7.37 7.93 4.52
CA VAL A 260 7.82 7.89 3.11
C VAL A 260 9.18 8.56 2.91
N ASN A 261 9.61 9.45 3.80
CA ASN A 261 10.84 10.23 3.65
C ASN A 261 11.92 9.98 4.72
N PHE A 262 11.57 9.47 5.90
CA PHE A 262 12.54 9.09 6.93
C PHE A 262 12.51 7.58 7.18
N PRO A 263 13.58 7.00 7.74
CA PRO A 263 13.63 5.57 8.03
C PRO A 263 12.66 5.20 9.17
N ALA A 264 12.18 3.95 9.15
CA ALA A 264 11.47 3.40 10.31
C ALA A 264 12.42 3.31 11.52
N CYS A 265 11.98 3.86 12.64
CA CYS A 265 12.72 3.86 13.90
C CYS A 265 11.71 3.84 15.04
N ASP A 266 11.77 2.82 15.87
CA ASP A 266 10.80 2.58 16.93
C ASP A 266 11.55 2.11 18.19
N MET A 267 11.41 2.85 19.28
CA MET A 267 11.91 2.51 20.60
C MET A 267 10.78 2.26 21.61
N GLY A 268 9.56 2.05 21.09
CA GLY A 268 8.38 1.88 21.92
C GLY A 268 7.93 3.15 22.63
N ARG A 269 7.08 2.96 23.63
CA ARG A 269 6.60 4.08 24.46
C ARG A 269 7.77 4.71 25.22
N CYS A 270 7.87 6.03 25.19
CA CYS A 270 8.85 6.75 25.98
C CYS A 270 8.54 6.58 27.48
N THR A 271 9.45 5.98 28.20
CA THR A 271 9.40 5.83 29.67
C THR A 271 10.59 6.50 30.36
N ALA A 272 11.51 7.06 29.58
CA ALA A 272 12.67 7.81 30.08
C ALA A 272 12.27 9.19 30.57
N GLU A 273 13.11 9.81 31.39
CA GLU A 273 12.93 11.19 31.91
C GLU A 273 12.90 12.23 30.78
N GLY A 274 13.57 11.93 29.65
CA GLY A 274 13.54 12.72 28.43
C GLY A 274 13.84 11.86 27.22
N ARG A 275 13.22 12.18 26.08
CA ARG A 275 13.58 11.60 24.78
C ARG A 275 13.80 12.71 23.76
N ILE A 276 14.86 12.61 23.00
CA ILE A 276 15.16 13.51 21.89
C ILE A 276 15.03 12.74 20.58
N ALA A 277 14.32 13.33 19.63
CA ALA A 277 14.18 12.84 18.26
C ALA A 277 14.88 13.81 17.30
N ILE A 278 15.81 13.30 16.50
CA ILE A 278 16.65 14.12 15.61
C ILE A 278 16.47 13.65 14.17
N ASN A 279 15.89 14.50 13.35
CA ASN A 279 15.85 14.35 11.89
C ASN A 279 17.13 14.97 11.33
N HIS A 280 17.94 14.20 10.62
CA HIS A 280 19.24 14.68 10.12
C HIS A 280 19.62 14.08 8.77
N ARG A 281 20.63 14.65 8.11
CA ARG A 281 21.25 14.09 6.92
C ARG A 281 22.03 12.84 7.29
N ASN A 282 22.03 11.85 6.41
CA ASN A 282 22.79 10.62 6.59
C ASN A 282 24.26 10.83 6.16
N ILE A 283 24.99 11.57 6.96
CA ILE A 283 26.42 11.89 6.73
C ILE A 283 27.28 11.39 7.89
N VAL A 284 28.60 11.33 7.65
CA VAL A 284 29.56 10.82 8.63
C VAL A 284 29.60 11.68 9.90
N ASN A 285 29.96 11.08 11.02
CA ASN A 285 30.23 11.74 12.31
C ASN A 285 29.01 12.36 13.03
N MET A 286 27.77 12.12 12.59
CA MET A 286 26.57 12.69 13.27
C MET A 286 26.44 12.20 14.70
N LEU A 287 26.48 10.88 14.95
CA LEU A 287 26.32 10.31 16.28
C LEU A 287 27.39 10.79 17.27
N SER A 288 28.63 10.93 16.81
CA SER A 288 29.72 11.46 17.66
C SER A 288 29.46 12.88 18.11
N GLN A 289 28.88 13.72 17.23
CA GLN A 289 28.52 15.10 17.58
C GLN A 289 27.34 15.11 18.58
N PHE A 290 26.32 14.29 18.39
CA PHE A 290 25.19 14.18 19.33
C PHE A 290 25.64 13.76 20.71
N THR A 291 26.44 12.68 20.79
CA THR A 291 26.95 12.18 22.06
C THR A 291 27.90 13.16 22.75
N LYS A 292 28.65 13.95 21.97
CA LYS A 292 29.50 15.02 22.53
C LYS A 292 28.66 16.11 23.19
N VAL A 293 27.63 16.63 22.52
CA VAL A 293 26.73 17.67 23.10
C VAL A 293 26.12 17.18 24.42
N LEU A 294 25.63 15.92 24.44
CA LEU A 294 25.05 15.33 25.65
C LEU A 294 26.09 15.12 26.76
N GLY A 295 27.30 14.68 26.42
CA GLY A 295 28.40 14.50 27.33
C GLY A 295 28.89 15.83 27.95
N ASP A 296 29.02 16.88 27.12
CA ASP A 296 29.38 18.23 27.59
C ASP A 296 28.32 18.81 28.53
N ALA A 297 27.04 18.50 28.28
CA ALA A 297 25.92 18.84 29.16
C ALA A 297 25.80 17.93 30.40
N LYS A 298 26.65 16.89 30.54
CA LYS A 298 26.65 15.89 31.61
C LYS A 298 25.32 15.10 31.71
N VAL A 299 24.68 14.89 30.60
CA VAL A 299 23.45 14.10 30.50
C VAL A 299 23.80 12.69 30.05
N ASN A 300 23.36 11.70 30.81
CA ASN A 300 23.57 10.28 30.46
C ASN A 300 22.52 9.79 29.47
N ILE A 301 22.97 8.91 28.53
CA ILE A 301 22.14 8.26 27.52
C ILE A 301 21.69 6.92 28.07
N ALA A 302 20.39 6.71 28.21
CA ALA A 302 19.82 5.42 28.63
C ALA A 302 19.70 4.43 27.47
N ASP A 303 19.26 4.93 26.30
CA ASP A 303 19.17 4.12 25.06
C ASP A 303 19.30 5.04 23.82
N LEU A 304 19.75 4.48 22.72
CA LEU A 304 19.94 5.19 21.47
C LEU A 304 19.70 4.28 20.27
N THR A 305 18.84 4.74 19.35
CA THR A 305 18.64 4.08 18.07
C THR A 305 18.83 5.07 16.94
N ASN A 306 19.68 4.72 15.97
CA ASN A 306 19.87 5.47 14.73
C ASN A 306 19.55 4.59 13.52
N LYS A 307 18.78 5.12 12.59
CA LYS A 307 18.44 4.48 11.31
C LYS A 307 18.70 5.43 10.16
N GLY A 308 19.23 4.90 9.06
CA GLY A 308 19.45 5.62 7.81
C GLY A 308 18.56 5.12 6.69
N LYS A 309 18.14 6.03 5.80
CA LYS A 309 17.43 5.76 4.56
C LYS A 309 17.90 6.75 3.51
N GLU A 310 18.67 6.27 2.54
CA GLU A 310 19.24 7.12 1.49
C GLU A 310 20.01 8.32 2.08
N ASN A 311 19.60 9.54 1.76
CA ASN A 311 20.24 10.79 2.18
C ASN A 311 19.83 11.27 3.57
N TYR A 312 18.87 10.63 4.22
CA TYR A 312 18.32 11.05 5.49
C TYR A 312 18.46 9.97 6.56
N ALA A 313 18.58 10.39 7.79
CA ALA A 313 18.65 9.52 8.95
C ALA A 313 17.77 10.08 10.08
N TYR A 314 17.46 9.22 10.99
CA TYR A 314 16.68 9.55 12.17
C TYR A 314 17.27 8.90 13.40
N THR A 315 17.46 9.69 14.46
CA THR A 315 18.01 9.22 15.72
C THR A 315 17.03 9.49 16.84
N LEU A 316 16.73 8.46 17.62
CA LEU A 316 16.05 8.57 18.92
C LEU A 316 17.05 8.36 20.04
N ILE A 317 17.00 9.19 21.08
CA ILE A 317 17.88 9.11 22.24
C ILE A 317 17.05 9.24 23.50
N ASP A 318 17.06 8.23 24.35
CA ASP A 318 16.51 8.25 25.69
C ASP A 318 17.55 8.75 26.69
N LEU A 319 17.13 9.68 27.53
CA LEU A 319 17.98 10.36 28.51
C LEU A 319 17.55 10.02 29.94
N GLU A 320 18.51 9.94 30.86
CA GLU A 320 18.27 9.76 32.29
C GLU A 320 17.85 11.07 32.99
N SER A 321 17.74 12.18 32.25
CA SER A 321 17.26 13.48 32.76
C SER A 321 16.49 14.20 31.64
N PRO A 322 15.61 15.18 31.97
CA PRO A 322 14.91 15.96 30.98
C PRO A 322 15.85 16.68 30.01
N ALA A 323 15.49 16.75 28.76
CA ALA A 323 16.21 17.53 27.74
C ALA A 323 15.95 19.03 27.95
N THR A 324 17.03 19.81 28.22
CA THR A 324 16.91 21.26 28.35
C THR A 324 16.84 21.94 26.98
N GLU A 325 16.30 23.17 26.94
CA GLU A 325 16.29 23.98 25.73
C GLU A 325 17.70 24.26 25.17
N GLU A 326 18.71 24.34 26.06
CA GLU A 326 20.10 24.54 25.67
C GLU A 326 20.66 23.34 24.91
N ILE A 327 20.34 22.13 25.37
CA ILE A 327 20.71 20.88 24.64
C ILE A 327 20.04 20.82 23.29
N VAL A 328 18.75 21.12 23.20
CA VAL A 328 18.00 21.12 21.94
C VAL A 328 18.63 22.10 20.95
N LYS A 329 18.91 23.34 21.37
CA LYS A 329 19.56 24.34 20.51
C LYS A 329 20.95 23.91 20.06
N ALA A 330 21.76 23.37 20.97
CA ALA A 330 23.10 22.90 20.62
C ALA A 330 23.07 21.74 19.59
N LEU A 331 22.05 20.89 19.65
CA LEU A 331 21.83 19.83 18.66
C LEU A 331 21.34 20.41 17.32
N GLU A 332 20.48 21.42 17.32
CA GLU A 332 19.99 22.10 16.12
C GLU A 332 21.09 22.86 15.36
N GLU A 333 22.13 23.33 16.06
CA GLU A 333 23.27 24.04 15.48
C GLU A 333 24.27 23.12 14.77
N ILE A 334 24.14 21.79 14.92
CA ILE A 334 25.03 20.82 14.26
C ILE A 334 24.71 20.79 12.76
N ASP A 335 25.74 20.99 11.92
CA ASP A 335 25.60 20.90 10.48
C ASP A 335 25.07 19.52 10.06
N GLY A 336 24.02 19.52 9.24
CA GLY A 336 23.31 18.29 8.82
C GLY A 336 22.10 17.91 9.70
N VAL A 337 21.88 18.56 10.85
CA VAL A 337 20.63 18.44 11.60
C VAL A 337 19.54 19.25 10.90
N LEU A 338 18.37 18.66 10.71
CA LEU A 338 17.24 19.26 10.01
C LEU A 338 16.16 19.70 10.99
N LYS A 339 15.93 18.92 12.03
CA LYS A 339 14.97 19.23 13.10
C LYS A 339 15.25 18.40 14.36
N VAL A 340 15.05 19.01 15.50
CA VAL A 340 15.10 18.35 16.81
C VAL A 340 13.74 18.47 17.49
N LEU A 341 13.24 17.38 18.04
CA LEU A 341 12.04 17.34 18.87
C LEU A 341 12.43 16.84 20.26
N SER A 342 12.18 17.65 21.28
CA SER A 342 12.23 17.21 22.67
C SER A 342 10.85 16.66 23.05
N LEU A 343 10.82 15.41 23.43
CA LEU A 343 9.63 14.69 23.86
C LEU A 343 9.69 14.61 25.39
N ILE A 344 8.90 15.43 26.03
CA ILE A 344 8.77 15.44 27.50
C ILE A 344 7.65 14.46 27.84
N HIS A 345 7.88 13.59 28.82
CA HIS A 345 6.83 12.72 29.34
C HIS A 345 5.70 13.57 29.92
N ILE A 346 4.61 13.72 29.19
CA ILE A 346 3.38 14.33 29.73
C ILE A 346 2.76 13.27 30.64
N SER A 347 2.99 13.41 31.95
CA SER A 347 2.47 12.51 32.97
C SER A 347 0.96 12.59 33.20
N GLU A 348 0.25 13.42 32.45
CA GLU A 348 -1.22 13.47 32.47
C GLU A 348 -1.78 13.18 31.07
N PRO A 349 -2.81 12.33 30.96
CA PRO A 349 -3.54 12.20 29.71
C PRO A 349 -4.23 13.54 29.45
N THR A 350 -3.84 14.24 28.40
CA THR A 350 -4.64 15.34 27.87
C THR A 350 -6.01 14.75 27.60
N ARG A 351 -7.01 15.09 28.43
CA ARG A 351 -8.41 14.81 28.15
C ARG A 351 -8.70 15.45 26.79
N LEU A 352 -8.80 14.62 25.76
CA LEU A 352 -9.55 14.97 24.59
C LEU A 352 -10.99 15.12 25.06
N ASP A 353 -11.44 16.34 25.30
CA ASP A 353 -12.85 16.65 25.40
C ASP A 353 -13.44 16.33 24.01
N VAL A 354 -14.03 15.15 23.93
CA VAL A 354 -14.86 14.77 22.81
C VAL A 354 -16.10 15.65 22.92
N ILE A 355 -16.13 16.72 22.14
CA ILE A 355 -17.36 17.47 21.88
C ILE A 355 -18.18 16.58 20.96
N SER A 356 -19.25 16.01 21.53
CA SER A 356 -20.31 15.27 20.84
C SER A 356 -21.06 16.18 19.85
#